data_0f8c1f4530d1a6b88c905cff97a385da
#
_entry.id   0f8c1f4530d1a6b88c905cff97a385da
#
_cell.length_a   1.000
_cell.length_b   1.000
_cell.length_c   1.000
_cell.angle_alpha   90.00
_cell.angle_beta   90.00
_cell.angle_gamma   90.00
#
_symmetry.space_group_name_H-M   'P 1'
#
loop_
_entity.id
_entity.type
_entity.pdbx_description
1 polymer ?
#
loop_
_entity_poly.entity_id
_entity_poly.type
_entity_poly.pdbx_seq_one_letter_code
_entity_poly.pdbx_strand_id
1 'polypeptide(L)'
;MITVKNLHKKFGHLHILKGIDLEVSQGEVVVVIGPSGSGKSTFLRCLNMLETPSEGEILFEGESITVRGHNINLTRQKMGMVFQQFNLFPHKTVLDNITLAPIRVKKMDKNKAEAVAMNLLQTVGLQDKRDAYPSQLSGGQKQRIAIARALAMEPHVMLFDEPTSALDPEMVGEVLDVMKKLADKGMTMVIVTHEMGFAREVGDRIIFMDQGQVLEQGSPQQVFGAPKEQRTKEFLSKVL
;
A
#
# COMPACT_ATOMS: atom_id res chain seq x y z
N MET A 1 11.35 6.32 8.61
CA MET A 1 10.87 4.97 8.21
C MET A 1 11.35 4.62 6.79
N ILE A 2 10.92 5.34 5.76
CA ILE A 2 11.40 5.18 4.38
C ILE A 2 12.01 6.49 3.91
N THR A 3 13.19 6.43 3.26
CA THR A 3 13.80 7.60 2.59
C THR A 3 14.13 7.22 1.16
N VAL A 4 13.66 8.03 0.22
CA VAL A 4 13.88 7.87 -1.22
C VAL A 4 14.70 9.04 -1.70
N LYS A 5 15.80 8.77 -2.42
CA LYS A 5 16.72 9.78 -2.91
C LYS A 5 16.92 9.63 -4.41
N ASN A 6 16.54 10.66 -5.15
CA ASN A 6 16.74 10.80 -6.60
C ASN A 6 16.35 9.52 -7.36
N LEU A 7 15.14 8.99 -7.10
CA LEU A 7 14.68 7.72 -7.62
C LEU A 7 14.29 7.82 -9.08
N HIS A 8 14.92 7.02 -9.93
CA HIS A 8 14.58 6.87 -11.34
C HIS A 8 14.17 5.45 -11.68
N LYS A 9 13.19 5.31 -12.57
CA LYS A 9 12.81 4.02 -13.16
C LYS A 9 12.60 4.18 -14.66
N LYS A 10 13.29 3.32 -15.40
CA LYS A 10 13.19 3.21 -16.86
C LYS A 10 12.75 1.80 -17.25
N PHE A 11 11.89 1.67 -18.24
CA PHE A 11 11.54 0.43 -18.91
C PHE A 11 11.92 0.58 -20.39
N GLY A 12 13.07 0.02 -20.77
CA GLY A 12 13.67 0.28 -22.06
C GLY A 12 13.89 1.80 -22.26
N HIS A 13 13.24 2.38 -23.26
CA HIS A 13 13.33 3.82 -23.54
C HIS A 13 12.35 4.69 -22.74
N LEU A 14 11.38 4.08 -22.07
CA LEU A 14 10.36 4.82 -21.31
C LEU A 14 10.90 5.18 -19.93
N HIS A 15 11.05 6.47 -19.63
CA HIS A 15 11.45 7.00 -18.34
C HIS A 15 10.20 7.32 -17.50
N ILE A 16 9.86 6.40 -16.59
CA ILE A 16 8.61 6.44 -15.81
C ILE A 16 8.76 7.26 -14.54
N LEU A 17 9.85 7.08 -13.77
CA LEU A 17 10.13 7.89 -12.59
C LEU A 17 11.38 8.73 -12.85
N LYS A 18 11.31 10.03 -12.52
CA LYS A 18 12.27 11.04 -12.99
C LYS A 18 12.84 11.85 -11.82
N GLY A 19 13.57 11.19 -10.91
CA GLY A 19 14.22 11.86 -9.77
C GLY A 19 13.23 12.15 -8.66
N ILE A 20 12.66 11.12 -8.03
CA ILE A 20 11.75 11.28 -6.90
C ILE A 20 12.54 11.29 -5.60
N ASP A 21 12.35 12.33 -4.80
CA ASP A 21 12.80 12.45 -3.43
C ASP A 21 11.59 12.42 -2.49
N LEU A 22 11.63 11.55 -1.47
CA LEU A 22 10.56 11.41 -0.51
C LEU A 22 11.08 10.84 0.82
N GLU A 23 10.53 11.33 1.91
CA GLU A 23 10.67 10.72 3.23
C GLU A 23 9.31 10.33 3.77
N VAL A 24 9.22 9.19 4.44
CA VAL A 24 8.02 8.73 5.16
C VAL A 24 8.42 8.47 6.61
N SER A 25 7.77 9.16 7.53
CA SER A 25 7.98 9.01 8.97
C SER A 25 7.25 7.79 9.52
N GLN A 26 7.65 7.32 10.68
CA GLN A 26 6.92 6.25 11.38
C GLN A 26 5.57 6.77 11.85
N GLY A 27 4.51 5.99 11.63
CA GLY A 27 3.14 6.35 11.95
C GLY A 27 2.48 7.30 10.95
N GLU A 28 3.21 7.78 9.93
CA GLU A 28 2.69 8.70 8.92
C GLU A 28 1.86 7.95 7.86
N VAL A 29 0.72 8.54 7.50
CA VAL A 29 -0.11 8.11 6.36
C VAL A 29 0.15 9.04 5.18
N VAL A 30 0.93 8.56 4.21
CA VAL A 30 1.23 9.28 2.96
C VAL A 30 0.31 8.79 1.86
N VAL A 31 -0.47 9.69 1.26
CA VAL A 31 -1.35 9.36 0.14
C VAL A 31 -0.82 9.93 -1.15
N VAL A 32 -0.66 9.09 -2.16
CA VAL A 32 -0.16 9.44 -3.49
C VAL A 32 -1.33 9.48 -4.46
N ILE A 33 -1.59 10.65 -5.03
CA ILE A 33 -2.64 10.91 -6.01
C ILE A 33 -2.06 11.40 -7.33
N GLY A 34 -2.86 11.38 -8.40
CA GLY A 34 -2.46 11.86 -9.71
C GLY A 34 -3.11 11.08 -10.86
N PRO A 35 -2.96 11.52 -12.11
CA PRO A 35 -3.58 10.88 -13.26
C PRO A 35 -3.06 9.45 -13.49
N SER A 36 -3.86 8.66 -14.23
CA SER A 36 -3.40 7.34 -14.69
C SER A 36 -2.13 7.47 -15.54
N GLY A 37 -1.19 6.55 -15.36
CA GLY A 37 0.09 6.59 -16.07
C GLY A 37 1.13 7.56 -15.49
N SER A 38 0.85 8.27 -14.40
CA SER A 38 1.82 9.19 -13.78
C SER A 38 2.99 8.52 -13.04
N GLY A 39 2.96 7.19 -12.90
CA GLY A 39 4.04 6.42 -12.26
C GLY A 39 3.79 6.01 -10.81
N LYS A 40 2.62 6.29 -10.22
CA LYS A 40 2.29 6.01 -8.80
C LYS A 40 2.52 4.56 -8.39
N SER A 41 1.92 3.61 -9.10
CA SER A 41 2.10 2.17 -8.82
C SER A 41 3.53 1.71 -9.03
N THR A 42 4.23 2.25 -10.02
CA THR A 42 5.65 1.97 -10.26
C THR A 42 6.50 2.48 -9.08
N PHE A 43 6.23 3.69 -8.61
CA PHE A 43 6.85 4.26 -7.42
C PHE A 43 6.63 3.37 -6.20
N LEU A 44 5.37 3.03 -5.90
CA LEU A 44 5.03 2.18 -4.77
C LEU A 44 5.74 0.80 -4.83
N ARG A 45 5.81 0.20 -6.02
CA ARG A 45 6.51 -1.08 -6.24
C ARG A 45 8.02 -0.98 -6.13
N CYS A 46 8.60 0.20 -6.36
CA CYS A 46 10.01 0.43 -6.09
C CYS A 46 10.31 0.42 -4.58
N LEU A 47 9.39 0.92 -3.72
CA LEU A 47 9.62 0.98 -2.28
C LEU A 47 9.90 -0.39 -1.64
N ASN A 48 9.34 -1.48 -2.18
CA ASN A 48 9.61 -2.85 -1.73
C ASN A 48 10.42 -3.68 -2.74
N MET A 49 11.06 -3.02 -3.71
CA MET A 49 11.88 -3.64 -4.75
C MET A 49 11.16 -4.70 -5.60
N LEU A 50 9.82 -4.66 -5.71
CA LEU A 50 9.10 -5.42 -6.74
C LEU A 50 9.46 -4.89 -8.13
N GLU A 51 9.68 -3.58 -8.23
CA GLU A 51 10.33 -2.93 -9.37
C GLU A 51 11.71 -2.43 -8.91
N THR A 52 12.76 -2.93 -9.53
CA THR A 52 14.12 -2.45 -9.24
C THR A 52 14.32 -1.06 -9.84
N PRO A 53 14.69 -0.05 -9.05
CA PRO A 53 15.05 1.27 -9.58
C PRO A 53 16.16 1.19 -10.61
N SER A 54 16.16 2.13 -11.58
CA SER A 54 17.25 2.27 -12.55
C SER A 54 18.40 3.08 -11.98
N GLU A 55 18.09 4.09 -11.15
CA GLU A 55 19.04 4.97 -10.47
C GLU A 55 18.40 5.45 -9.16
N GLY A 56 19.21 5.99 -8.25
CA GLY A 56 18.77 6.50 -6.95
C GLY A 56 18.88 5.47 -5.82
N GLU A 57 18.48 5.89 -4.64
CA GLU A 57 18.60 5.09 -3.42
C GLU A 57 17.28 5.05 -2.66
N ILE A 58 16.97 3.90 -2.07
CA ILE A 58 15.86 3.72 -1.12
C ILE A 58 16.45 3.18 0.18
N LEU A 59 16.20 3.88 1.28
CA LEU A 59 16.52 3.41 2.62
C LEU A 59 15.23 3.01 3.32
N PHE A 60 15.26 1.88 4.01
CA PHE A 60 14.22 1.43 4.91
C PHE A 60 14.81 1.23 6.31
N GLU A 61 14.26 1.91 7.31
CA GLU A 61 14.77 1.92 8.68
C GLU A 61 16.27 2.31 8.77
N GLY A 62 16.71 3.21 7.88
CA GLY A 62 18.09 3.67 7.80
C GLY A 62 19.04 2.78 7.00
N GLU A 63 18.60 1.59 6.58
CA GLU A 63 19.41 0.67 5.77
C GLU A 63 19.05 0.82 4.28
N SER A 64 20.04 0.92 3.40
CA SER A 64 19.82 0.99 1.96
C SER A 64 19.41 -0.37 1.42
N ILE A 65 18.23 -0.44 0.80
CA ILE A 65 17.67 -1.68 0.21
C ILE A 65 18.01 -1.83 -1.28
N THR A 66 18.61 -0.80 -1.87
CA THR A 66 19.01 -0.77 -3.29
C THR A 66 20.45 -1.24 -3.52
N VAL A 67 21.24 -1.38 -2.46
CA VAL A 67 22.63 -1.83 -2.57
C VAL A 67 22.73 -3.30 -3.00
N ARG A 68 23.74 -3.60 -3.81
CA ARG A 68 23.99 -4.96 -4.27
C ARG A 68 24.29 -5.89 -3.08
N GLY A 69 23.59 -7.01 -3.02
CA GLY A 69 23.77 -8.01 -1.96
C GLY A 69 22.83 -7.84 -0.76
N HIS A 70 22.01 -6.78 -0.71
CA HIS A 70 20.99 -6.66 0.31
C HIS A 70 19.95 -7.80 0.21
N ASN A 71 19.61 -8.41 1.34
CA ASN A 71 18.60 -9.47 1.37
C ASN A 71 17.19 -8.86 1.43
N ILE A 72 16.63 -8.53 0.28
CA ILE A 72 15.32 -7.90 0.16
C ILE A 72 14.18 -8.73 0.79
N ASN A 73 14.33 -10.04 0.94
CA ASN A 73 13.31 -10.86 1.56
C ASN A 73 13.16 -10.56 3.06
N LEU A 74 14.22 -10.15 3.75
CA LEU A 74 14.14 -9.70 5.15
C LEU A 74 13.39 -8.37 5.24
N THR A 75 13.65 -7.44 4.33
CA THR A 75 12.92 -6.17 4.26
C THR A 75 11.43 -6.39 3.97
N ARG A 76 11.10 -7.24 2.99
CA ARG A 76 9.71 -7.56 2.63
C ARG A 76 8.91 -8.22 3.76
N GLN A 77 9.56 -8.87 4.72
CA GLN A 77 8.87 -9.37 5.92
C GLN A 77 8.34 -8.24 6.81
N LYS A 78 8.97 -7.07 6.74
CA LYS A 78 8.61 -5.86 7.49
C LYS A 78 7.73 -4.89 6.69
N MET A 79 7.47 -5.16 5.41
CA MET A 79 6.65 -4.35 4.53
C MET A 79 5.45 -5.15 4.04
N GLY A 80 4.25 -4.80 4.47
CA GLY A 80 3.03 -5.36 3.90
C GLY A 80 2.70 -4.67 2.57
N MET A 81 2.22 -5.44 1.59
CA MET A 81 1.71 -4.87 0.35
C MET A 81 0.36 -5.46 -0.02
N VAL A 82 -0.57 -4.56 -0.36
CA VAL A 82 -1.91 -4.86 -0.84
C VAL A 82 -2.04 -4.31 -2.25
N PHE A 83 -2.44 -5.17 -3.18
CA PHE A 83 -2.54 -4.85 -4.61
C PHE A 83 -3.99 -4.55 -5.00
N GLN A 84 -4.17 -3.94 -6.15
CA GLN A 84 -5.46 -3.77 -6.82
C GLN A 84 -6.17 -5.12 -7.04
N GLN A 85 -5.43 -6.13 -7.48
CA GLN A 85 -5.91 -7.51 -7.52
C GLN A 85 -5.62 -8.18 -6.18
N PHE A 86 -6.58 -8.92 -5.64
CA PHE A 86 -6.52 -9.49 -4.29
C PHE A 86 -5.37 -10.48 -4.09
N ASN A 87 -4.95 -11.17 -5.15
CA ASN A 87 -3.84 -12.14 -5.20
C ASN A 87 -3.93 -13.23 -4.10
N LEU A 88 -5.15 -13.62 -3.72
CA LEU A 88 -5.36 -14.74 -2.81
C LEU A 88 -5.05 -16.07 -3.50
N PHE A 89 -4.52 -17.03 -2.75
CA PHE A 89 -4.31 -18.39 -3.24
C PHE A 89 -5.67 -19.08 -3.41
N PRO A 90 -6.12 -19.36 -4.64
CA PRO A 90 -7.50 -19.80 -4.90
C PRO A 90 -7.83 -21.19 -4.33
N HIS A 91 -6.82 -22.03 -4.14
CA HIS A 91 -6.91 -23.40 -3.63
C HIS A 91 -6.67 -23.50 -2.11
N LYS A 92 -6.57 -22.38 -1.42
CA LYS A 92 -6.42 -22.30 0.03
C LYS A 92 -7.62 -21.62 0.67
N THR A 93 -7.98 -22.06 1.86
CA THR A 93 -8.99 -21.37 2.67
C THR A 93 -8.52 -19.95 3.04
N VAL A 94 -9.43 -19.14 3.55
CA VAL A 94 -9.13 -17.82 4.12
C VAL A 94 -8.08 -17.94 5.24
N LEU A 95 -8.30 -18.87 6.17
CA LEU A 95 -7.35 -19.12 7.26
C LEU A 95 -5.96 -19.48 6.73
N ASP A 96 -5.89 -20.40 5.76
CA ASP A 96 -4.62 -20.81 5.15
C ASP A 96 -3.94 -19.65 4.39
N ASN A 97 -4.70 -18.79 3.72
CA ASN A 97 -4.16 -17.61 3.06
C ASN A 97 -3.45 -16.67 4.04
N ILE A 98 -4.01 -16.50 5.24
CA ILE A 98 -3.46 -15.60 6.26
C ILE A 98 -2.29 -16.26 7.00
N THR A 99 -2.36 -17.55 7.32
CA THR A 99 -1.37 -18.24 8.16
C THR A 99 -0.14 -18.70 7.39
N LEU A 100 -0.20 -18.83 6.05
CA LEU A 100 0.87 -19.42 5.24
C LEU A 100 2.22 -18.71 5.44
N ALA A 101 2.25 -17.38 5.34
CA ALA A 101 3.50 -16.63 5.45
C ALA A 101 4.05 -16.64 6.90
N PRO A 102 3.27 -16.39 7.95
CA PRO A 102 3.74 -16.54 9.33
C PRO A 102 4.37 -17.91 9.62
N ILE A 103 3.73 -18.99 9.19
CA ILE A 103 4.24 -20.36 9.41
C ILE A 103 5.50 -20.61 8.57
N ARG A 104 5.48 -20.30 7.28
CA ARG A 104 6.57 -20.67 6.36
C ARG A 104 7.78 -19.76 6.47
N VAL A 105 7.58 -18.47 6.64
CA VAL A 105 8.63 -17.45 6.60
C VAL A 105 9.12 -17.12 8.02
N LYS A 106 8.19 -16.77 8.95
CA LYS A 106 8.53 -16.46 10.34
C LYS A 106 8.76 -17.70 11.21
N LYS A 107 8.47 -18.91 10.69
CA LYS A 107 8.54 -20.19 11.45
C LYS A 107 7.65 -20.16 12.70
N MET A 108 6.56 -19.39 12.64
CA MET A 108 5.59 -19.31 13.73
C MET A 108 4.92 -20.66 13.96
N ASP A 109 4.67 -21.01 15.23
CA ASP A 109 3.85 -22.19 15.56
C ASP A 109 2.46 -22.09 14.94
N LYS A 110 1.90 -23.21 14.50
CA LYS A 110 0.63 -23.27 13.79
C LYS A 110 -0.52 -22.70 14.63
N ASN A 111 -0.63 -23.09 15.90
CA ASN A 111 -1.70 -22.63 16.79
C ASN A 111 -1.60 -21.11 17.02
N LYS A 112 -0.37 -20.60 17.18
CA LYS A 112 -0.12 -19.16 17.31
C LYS A 112 -0.50 -18.41 16.01
N ALA A 113 -0.13 -18.93 14.85
CA ALA A 113 -0.49 -18.34 13.57
C ALA A 113 -2.01 -18.33 13.34
N GLU A 114 -2.72 -19.40 13.71
CA GLU A 114 -4.19 -19.47 13.64
C GLU A 114 -4.84 -18.45 14.61
N ALA A 115 -4.33 -18.30 15.82
CA ALA A 115 -4.84 -17.29 16.77
C ALA A 115 -4.65 -15.86 16.23
N VAL A 116 -3.48 -15.54 15.67
CA VAL A 116 -3.22 -14.25 15.00
C VAL A 116 -4.20 -14.04 13.83
N ALA A 117 -4.38 -15.06 13.00
CA ALA A 117 -5.29 -14.98 11.85
C ALA A 117 -6.74 -14.74 12.29
N MET A 118 -7.22 -15.40 13.35
CA MET A 118 -8.58 -15.19 13.87
C MET A 118 -8.78 -13.77 14.41
N ASN A 119 -7.80 -13.21 15.10
CA ASN A 119 -7.84 -11.81 15.56
C ASN A 119 -7.88 -10.83 14.38
N LEU A 120 -7.11 -11.09 13.33
CA LEU A 120 -7.14 -10.27 12.11
C LEU A 120 -8.47 -10.41 11.37
N LEU A 121 -9.03 -11.61 11.27
CA LEU A 121 -10.36 -11.84 10.70
C LEU A 121 -11.44 -11.09 11.48
N GLN A 122 -11.33 -11.02 12.81
CA GLN A 122 -12.19 -10.19 13.65
C GLN A 122 -12.04 -8.71 13.31
N THR A 123 -10.81 -8.24 13.17
CA THR A 123 -10.52 -6.82 12.83
C THR A 123 -11.14 -6.42 11.50
N VAL A 124 -11.13 -7.31 10.51
CA VAL A 124 -11.73 -7.07 9.18
C VAL A 124 -13.19 -7.54 9.05
N GLY A 125 -13.80 -8.03 10.13
CA GLY A 125 -15.22 -8.43 10.19
C GLY A 125 -15.58 -9.68 9.36
N LEU A 126 -14.67 -10.67 9.29
CA LEU A 126 -14.82 -11.86 8.44
C LEU A 126 -14.48 -13.17 9.17
N GLN A 127 -14.76 -13.25 10.50
CA GLN A 127 -14.49 -14.44 11.29
C GLN A 127 -15.25 -15.68 10.80
N ASP A 128 -16.49 -15.49 10.33
CA ASP A 128 -17.36 -16.52 9.78
C ASP A 128 -16.86 -17.12 8.46
N LYS A 129 -15.90 -16.46 7.81
CA LYS A 129 -15.32 -16.87 6.51
C LYS A 129 -14.00 -17.65 6.63
N ARG A 130 -13.56 -18.02 7.85
CA ARG A 130 -12.26 -18.67 8.07
C ARG A 130 -12.00 -19.87 7.17
N ASP A 131 -13.02 -20.71 6.94
CA ASP A 131 -12.93 -21.96 6.19
C ASP A 131 -13.43 -21.81 4.72
N ALA A 132 -13.86 -20.61 4.32
CA ALA A 132 -14.28 -20.31 2.96
C ALA A 132 -13.08 -20.26 1.99
N TYR A 133 -13.33 -20.52 0.72
CA TYR A 133 -12.37 -20.34 -0.36
C TYR A 133 -12.58 -19.00 -1.07
N PRO A 134 -11.54 -18.43 -1.71
CA PRO A 134 -11.66 -17.15 -2.42
C PRO A 134 -12.80 -17.09 -3.45
N SER A 135 -13.15 -18.20 -4.09
CA SER A 135 -14.28 -18.27 -5.04
C SER A 135 -15.66 -18.02 -4.42
N GLN A 136 -15.77 -18.15 -3.10
CA GLN A 136 -17.02 -17.98 -2.33
C GLN A 136 -17.17 -16.57 -1.74
N LEU A 137 -16.26 -15.65 -2.07
CA LEU A 137 -16.16 -14.35 -1.44
C LEU A 137 -16.43 -13.22 -2.45
N SER A 138 -17.05 -12.13 -1.96
CA SER A 138 -17.18 -10.90 -2.73
C SER A 138 -15.81 -10.22 -2.94
N GLY A 139 -15.73 -9.25 -3.86
CA GLY A 139 -14.51 -8.45 -4.09
C GLY A 139 -14.02 -7.77 -2.82
N GLY A 140 -14.91 -7.07 -2.10
CA GLY A 140 -14.58 -6.39 -0.84
C GLY A 140 -14.12 -7.35 0.26
N GLN A 141 -14.72 -8.54 0.37
CA GLN A 141 -14.28 -9.59 1.29
C GLN A 141 -12.87 -10.08 0.93
N LYS A 142 -12.59 -10.36 -0.36
CA LYS A 142 -11.26 -10.76 -0.82
C LYS A 142 -10.20 -9.71 -0.48
N GLN A 143 -10.52 -8.43 -0.68
CA GLN A 143 -9.58 -7.34 -0.39
C GLN A 143 -9.31 -7.20 1.11
N ARG A 144 -10.34 -7.28 1.95
CA ARG A 144 -10.17 -7.27 3.42
C ARG A 144 -9.31 -8.45 3.90
N ILE A 145 -9.47 -9.63 3.28
CA ILE A 145 -8.61 -10.79 3.58
C ILE A 145 -7.17 -10.56 3.09
N ALA A 146 -6.96 -9.91 1.94
CA ALA A 146 -5.63 -9.54 1.46
C ALA A 146 -4.93 -8.58 2.42
N ILE A 147 -5.68 -7.62 3.00
CA ILE A 147 -5.19 -6.74 4.08
C ILE A 147 -4.81 -7.56 5.32
N ALA A 148 -5.72 -8.44 5.79
CA ALA A 148 -5.45 -9.30 6.95
C ALA A 148 -4.22 -10.20 6.74
N ARG A 149 -4.06 -10.77 5.54
CA ARG A 149 -2.87 -11.56 5.16
C ARG A 149 -1.58 -10.76 5.24
N ALA A 150 -1.58 -9.51 4.76
CA ALA A 150 -0.41 -8.64 4.85
C ALA A 150 -0.08 -8.30 6.31
N LEU A 151 -1.10 -7.99 7.12
CA LEU A 151 -0.96 -7.68 8.55
C LEU A 151 -0.47 -8.87 9.39
N ALA A 152 -0.72 -10.11 8.96
CA ALA A 152 -0.28 -11.31 9.68
C ALA A 152 1.25 -11.45 9.78
N MET A 153 1.96 -10.72 8.92
CA MET A 153 3.43 -10.61 9.01
C MET A 153 3.89 -9.52 9.99
N GLU A 154 2.97 -8.83 10.68
CA GLU A 154 3.26 -7.73 11.61
C GLU A 154 4.21 -6.71 10.97
N PRO A 155 3.85 -6.13 9.83
CA PRO A 155 4.72 -5.23 9.10
C PRO A 155 4.87 -3.88 9.81
N HIS A 156 6.00 -3.22 9.60
CA HIS A 156 6.25 -1.87 10.11
C HIS A 156 5.64 -0.78 9.21
N VAL A 157 5.38 -1.12 7.94
CA VAL A 157 4.72 -0.24 6.96
C VAL A 157 3.80 -1.06 6.06
N MET A 158 2.66 -0.47 5.69
CA MET A 158 1.72 -1.03 4.72
C MET A 158 1.73 -0.18 3.44
N LEU A 159 1.90 -0.85 2.30
CA LEU A 159 1.85 -0.26 0.96
C LEU A 159 0.53 -0.69 0.30
N PHE A 160 -0.26 0.28 -0.20
CA PHE A 160 -1.54 0.01 -0.86
C PHE A 160 -1.52 0.54 -2.30
N ASP A 161 -1.62 -0.37 -3.27
CA ASP A 161 -1.65 -0.06 -4.70
C ASP A 161 -3.09 -0.13 -5.21
N GLU A 162 -3.79 1.01 -5.17
CA GLU A 162 -5.18 1.17 -5.61
C GLU A 162 -6.13 0.08 -5.05
N PRO A 163 -6.25 -0.05 -3.72
CA PRO A 163 -6.90 -1.21 -3.08
C PRO A 163 -8.40 -1.33 -3.35
N THR A 164 -9.04 -0.29 -3.91
CA THR A 164 -10.49 -0.24 -4.16
C THR A 164 -10.85 -0.28 -5.65
N SER A 165 -9.89 -0.10 -6.56
CA SER A 165 -10.15 0.12 -7.99
C SER A 165 -10.74 -1.12 -8.73
N ALA A 166 -10.64 -2.31 -8.15
CA ALA A 166 -11.24 -3.54 -8.68
C ALA A 166 -12.55 -3.93 -7.97
N LEU A 167 -13.14 -3.01 -7.19
CA LEU A 167 -14.34 -3.26 -6.40
C LEU A 167 -15.55 -2.53 -6.97
N ASP A 168 -16.72 -3.15 -6.77
CA ASP A 168 -17.98 -2.45 -6.96
C ASP A 168 -18.13 -1.32 -5.92
N PRO A 169 -18.74 -0.17 -6.28
CA PRO A 169 -18.86 0.99 -5.39
C PRO A 169 -19.45 0.68 -4.00
N GLU A 170 -20.38 -0.27 -3.92
CA GLU A 170 -21.03 -0.70 -2.67
C GLU A 170 -20.03 -1.35 -1.69
N MET A 171 -18.92 -1.89 -2.19
CA MET A 171 -17.92 -2.62 -1.39
C MET A 171 -16.72 -1.75 -0.99
N VAL A 172 -16.57 -0.57 -1.59
CA VAL A 172 -15.43 0.34 -1.35
C VAL A 172 -15.38 0.78 0.11
N GLY A 173 -16.52 1.18 0.67
CA GLY A 173 -16.61 1.69 2.04
C GLY A 173 -16.05 0.73 3.09
N GLU A 174 -16.38 -0.56 2.99
CA GLU A 174 -15.92 -1.58 3.95
C GLU A 174 -14.38 -1.75 3.96
N VAL A 175 -13.73 -1.59 2.80
CA VAL A 175 -12.26 -1.67 2.69
C VAL A 175 -11.62 -0.41 3.25
N LEU A 176 -12.17 0.77 2.91
CA LEU A 176 -11.68 2.06 3.42
C LEU A 176 -11.82 2.15 4.95
N ASP A 177 -12.90 1.62 5.54
CA ASP A 177 -13.09 1.56 6.99
C ASP A 177 -12.02 0.71 7.70
N VAL A 178 -11.60 -0.39 7.09
CA VAL A 178 -10.47 -1.17 7.61
C VAL A 178 -9.18 -0.34 7.56
N MET A 179 -8.92 0.37 6.46
CA MET A 179 -7.72 1.20 6.32
C MET A 179 -7.73 2.39 7.29
N LYS A 180 -8.88 3.02 7.54
CA LYS A 180 -9.04 4.07 8.58
C LYS A 180 -8.66 3.54 9.96
N LYS A 181 -9.18 2.38 10.34
CA LYS A 181 -8.82 1.74 11.62
C LYS A 181 -7.33 1.43 11.76
N LEU A 182 -6.62 1.17 10.66
CA LEU A 182 -5.17 1.00 10.68
C LEU A 182 -4.44 2.33 10.89
N ALA A 183 -4.91 3.40 10.25
CA ALA A 183 -4.39 4.76 10.46
C ALA A 183 -4.56 5.19 11.92
N ASP A 184 -5.76 5.02 12.49
CA ASP A 184 -6.08 5.35 13.90
C ASP A 184 -5.19 4.60 14.89
N LYS A 185 -4.70 3.41 14.52
CA LYS A 185 -3.74 2.61 15.31
C LYS A 185 -2.28 3.02 15.12
N GLY A 186 -2.00 4.07 14.36
CA GLY A 186 -0.65 4.57 14.10
C GLY A 186 0.16 3.71 13.11
N MET A 187 -0.51 2.94 12.22
CA MET A 187 0.18 2.18 11.18
C MET A 187 0.78 3.13 10.15
N THR A 188 2.07 2.99 9.90
CA THR A 188 2.72 3.70 8.77
C THR A 188 2.16 3.19 7.46
N MET A 189 1.68 4.08 6.59
CA MET A 189 1.07 3.68 5.32
C MET A 189 1.53 4.56 4.17
N VAL A 190 1.76 3.93 3.00
CA VAL A 190 1.87 4.65 1.71
C VAL A 190 0.76 4.11 0.80
N ILE A 191 -0.15 4.99 0.39
CA ILE A 191 -1.39 4.61 -0.26
C ILE A 191 -1.49 5.29 -1.62
N VAL A 192 -1.57 4.52 -2.69
CA VAL A 192 -1.99 5.01 -4.02
C VAL A 192 -3.50 4.80 -4.12
N THR A 193 -4.26 5.87 -4.35
CA THR A 193 -5.72 5.78 -4.43
C THR A 193 -6.33 6.85 -5.34
N HIS A 194 -7.54 6.58 -5.82
CA HIS A 194 -8.42 7.54 -6.48
C HIS A 194 -9.58 8.01 -5.58
N GLU A 195 -9.64 7.54 -4.33
CA GLU A 195 -10.65 7.90 -3.34
C GLU A 195 -10.27 9.23 -2.66
N MET A 196 -10.62 10.37 -3.27
CA MET A 196 -10.21 11.69 -2.79
C MET A 196 -10.80 12.04 -1.41
N GLY A 197 -12.03 11.58 -1.11
CA GLY A 197 -12.66 11.74 0.20
C GLY A 197 -11.85 11.04 1.29
N PHE A 198 -11.46 9.79 1.05
CA PHE A 198 -10.61 9.02 1.95
C PHE A 198 -9.22 9.66 2.11
N ALA A 199 -8.59 10.08 1.00
CA ALA A 199 -7.29 10.74 1.03
C ALA A 199 -7.31 12.00 1.90
N ARG A 200 -8.39 12.80 1.83
CA ARG A 200 -8.58 14.01 2.64
C ARG A 200 -8.78 13.73 4.12
N GLU A 201 -9.48 12.63 4.45
CA GLU A 201 -9.84 12.27 5.82
C GLU A 201 -8.69 11.61 6.58
N VAL A 202 -7.92 10.74 5.91
CA VAL A 202 -6.99 9.81 6.57
C VAL A 202 -5.53 10.18 6.33
N GLY A 203 -5.22 10.90 5.25
CA GLY A 203 -3.86 11.28 4.92
C GLY A 203 -3.29 12.35 5.85
N ASP A 204 -2.10 12.11 6.39
CA ASP A 204 -1.30 13.17 7.04
C ASP A 204 -0.66 14.07 5.98
N ARG A 205 -0.23 13.45 4.88
CA ARG A 205 0.38 14.15 3.75
C ARG A 205 -0.10 13.58 2.42
N ILE A 206 -0.42 14.50 1.51
CA ILE A 206 -0.79 14.19 0.13
C ILE A 206 0.38 14.50 -0.79
N ILE A 207 0.65 13.59 -1.71
CA ILE A 207 1.64 13.76 -2.77
C ILE A 207 0.92 13.69 -4.10
N PHE A 208 1.02 14.76 -4.88
CA PHE A 208 0.51 14.78 -6.25
C PHE A 208 1.64 14.44 -7.21
N MET A 209 1.47 13.33 -7.94
CA MET A 209 2.41 12.87 -8.96
C MET A 209 1.85 13.06 -10.36
N ASP A 210 2.64 13.63 -11.26
CA ASP A 210 2.36 13.65 -12.70
C ASP A 210 3.64 13.49 -13.50
N GLN A 211 3.56 12.83 -14.66
CA GLN A 211 4.66 12.60 -15.61
C GLN A 211 5.96 12.04 -14.96
N GLY A 212 5.81 11.24 -13.92
CA GLY A 212 6.92 10.59 -13.22
C GLY A 212 7.63 11.45 -12.18
N GLN A 213 7.07 12.58 -11.80
CA GLN A 213 7.62 13.51 -10.82
C GLN A 213 6.61 13.82 -9.71
N VAL A 214 7.11 14.18 -8.53
CA VAL A 214 6.30 14.80 -7.48
C VAL A 214 6.20 16.28 -7.81
N LEU A 215 5.00 16.75 -8.17
CA LEU A 215 4.79 18.16 -8.51
C LEU A 215 4.37 18.98 -7.29
N GLU A 216 3.60 18.40 -6.38
CA GLU A 216 3.14 19.07 -5.19
C GLU A 216 3.02 18.09 -4.03
N GLN A 217 3.33 18.55 -2.81
CA GLN A 217 3.07 17.80 -1.58
C GLN A 217 2.72 18.74 -0.44
N GLY A 218 1.90 18.26 0.48
CA GLY A 218 1.49 19.05 1.64
C GLY A 218 0.40 18.33 2.45
N SER A 219 -0.13 19.01 3.46
CA SER A 219 -1.29 18.49 4.19
C SER A 219 -2.51 18.39 3.27
N PRO A 220 -3.52 17.56 3.61
CA PRO A 220 -4.78 17.51 2.85
C PRO A 220 -5.40 18.88 2.63
N GLN A 221 -5.38 19.75 3.66
CA GLN A 221 -5.93 21.09 3.58
C GLN A 221 -5.19 21.96 2.55
N GLN A 222 -3.86 21.80 2.45
CA GLN A 222 -3.05 22.54 1.47
C GLN A 222 -3.32 22.04 0.05
N VAL A 223 -3.20 20.73 -0.18
CA VAL A 223 -3.29 20.18 -1.54
C VAL A 223 -4.72 20.21 -2.09
N PHE A 224 -5.73 19.87 -1.28
CA PHE A 224 -7.12 19.88 -1.74
C PHE A 224 -7.82 21.23 -1.62
N GLY A 225 -7.44 22.08 -0.65
CA GLY A 225 -8.11 23.36 -0.39
C GLY A 225 -7.45 24.55 -1.07
N ALA A 226 -6.13 24.55 -1.20
CA ALA A 226 -5.35 25.65 -1.76
C ALA A 226 -4.13 25.14 -2.55
N PRO A 227 -4.33 24.32 -3.61
CA PRO A 227 -3.26 23.81 -4.42
C PRO A 227 -2.46 24.95 -5.07
N LYS A 228 -1.14 24.84 -5.08
CA LYS A 228 -0.23 25.84 -5.64
C LYS A 228 -0.01 25.63 -7.12
N GLU A 229 0.30 24.37 -7.48
CA GLU A 229 0.65 24.00 -8.84
C GLU A 229 -0.58 24.01 -9.76
N GLN A 230 -0.45 24.63 -10.94
CA GLN A 230 -1.53 24.72 -11.90
C GLN A 230 -2.04 23.33 -12.32
N ARG A 231 -1.12 22.38 -12.46
CA ARG A 231 -1.44 21.00 -12.85
C ARG A 231 -2.22 20.26 -11.78
N THR A 232 -1.95 20.52 -10.50
CA THR A 232 -2.74 19.99 -9.37
C THR A 232 -4.16 20.53 -9.41
N LYS A 233 -4.35 21.85 -9.63
CA LYS A 233 -5.68 22.48 -9.77
C LYS A 233 -6.50 21.85 -10.89
N GLU A 234 -5.89 21.67 -12.08
CA GLU A 234 -6.54 21.06 -13.23
C GLU A 234 -6.95 19.60 -12.98
N PHE A 235 -6.12 18.85 -12.24
CA PHE A 235 -6.46 17.47 -11.87
C PHE A 235 -7.62 17.44 -10.88
N LEU A 236 -7.53 18.21 -9.80
CA LEU A 236 -8.54 18.22 -8.76
C LEU A 236 -9.91 18.71 -9.25
N SER A 237 -9.95 19.69 -10.16
CA SER A 237 -11.23 20.16 -10.75
C SER A 237 -11.97 19.11 -11.59
N LYS A 238 -11.33 17.98 -11.92
CA LYS A 238 -11.94 16.88 -12.69
C LYS A 238 -12.37 15.69 -11.81
N VAL A 239 -11.87 15.63 -10.57
CA VAL A 239 -12.08 14.47 -9.70
C VAL A 239 -12.80 14.81 -8.39
N LEU A 240 -12.95 16.10 -8.09
CA LEU A 240 -13.79 16.66 -7.01
C LEU A 240 -15.04 17.28 -7.59
#